data_2d8ae70a9caae5e1eab11b8d5fc8a775
#
_entry.id   2d8ae70a9caae5e1eab11b8d5fc8a775
#
_cell.length_a   1.000
_cell.length_b   1.000
_cell.length_c   1.000
_cell.angle_alpha   90.00
_cell.angle_beta   90.00
_cell.angle_gamma   90.00
#
_symmetry.space_group_name_H-M   'P 1'
#
loop_
_entity.id
_entity.type
_entity.pdbx_description
1 polymer ?
#
loop_
_entity_poly.entity_id
_entity_poly.type
_entity_poly.pdbx_seq_one_letter_code
_entity_poly.pdbx_strand_id
1 'polypeptide(L)'
;MPPSSPLRPDPEAATQSDPLLDFDLAAFLPYRLAAAAARISRSFAERYREEFGISIPEWRVLAHLNHAGPVSVRDIEARADMEKSKVSRAVSRLEAAGYVSKGVNDTDKRLLVVQLTDAGRALLRRLLPVAMQFQAEMLSRLGPAAEGLDAGLALLLAGDGITHDTGAPHRGDAKQGF
;
A
#
# COMPACT_ATOMS: atom_id res chain seq x y z
N MET A 1 -53.93 52.51 15.63
CA MET A 1 -53.07 51.51 15.02
C MET A 1 -51.61 51.83 15.32
N PRO A 2 -50.88 51.05 16.14
CA PRO A 2 -49.48 51.29 16.37
C PRO A 2 -48.68 50.67 15.19
N PRO A 3 -47.54 51.27 14.84
CA PRO A 3 -46.69 50.72 13.74
C PRO A 3 -45.98 49.47 14.18
N SER A 4 -45.96 48.47 13.24
CA SER A 4 -45.26 47.18 13.38
C SER A 4 -43.76 47.40 13.45
N SER A 5 -43.13 46.90 14.52
CA SER A 5 -41.67 46.83 14.65
C SER A 5 -41.08 45.91 13.58
N PRO A 6 -39.94 46.27 12.96
CA PRO A 6 -39.23 45.38 12.07
C PRO A 6 -38.62 44.19 12.87
N LEU A 7 -38.85 42.96 12.37
CA LEU A 7 -38.23 41.77 12.87
C LEU A 7 -36.71 41.95 12.82
N ARG A 8 -36.07 41.81 13.99
CA ARG A 8 -34.62 41.63 14.06
C ARG A 8 -34.26 40.31 13.37
N PRO A 9 -33.26 40.29 12.51
CA PRO A 9 -32.74 39.01 12.02
C PRO A 9 -32.11 38.23 13.18
N ASP A 10 -32.45 36.96 13.29
CA ASP A 10 -31.88 36.02 14.26
C ASP A 10 -30.37 35.96 14.11
N PRO A 11 -29.57 36.13 15.19
CA PRO A 11 -28.13 36.08 15.15
C PRO A 11 -27.57 34.64 15.09
N GLU A 12 -28.41 33.62 14.91
CA GLU A 12 -28.00 32.18 14.86
C GLU A 12 -27.99 31.56 13.46
N ALA A 13 -27.99 32.34 12.41
CA ALA A 13 -27.53 31.83 11.13
C ALA A 13 -26.00 31.75 11.15
N ALA A 14 -25.45 30.96 12.11
CA ALA A 14 -24.10 30.48 12.03
C ALA A 14 -23.98 29.80 10.67
N THR A 15 -23.20 30.40 9.80
CA THR A 15 -22.79 29.86 8.48
C THR A 15 -22.26 28.46 8.72
N GLN A 16 -23.12 27.43 8.60
CA GLN A 16 -22.68 26.06 8.54
C GLN A 16 -21.91 25.99 7.24
N SER A 17 -20.56 26.05 7.34
CA SER A 17 -19.71 25.81 6.22
C SER A 17 -20.06 24.41 5.67
N ASP A 18 -20.24 24.33 4.36
CA ASP A 18 -20.54 23.06 3.71
C ASP A 18 -19.29 22.15 3.83
N PRO A 19 -19.36 21.01 4.54
CA PRO A 19 -18.21 20.14 4.72
C PRO A 19 -17.56 19.70 3.40
N LEU A 20 -18.31 19.76 2.30
CA LEU A 20 -17.77 19.45 0.96
C LEU A 20 -16.83 20.54 0.44
N LEU A 21 -17.06 21.80 0.83
CA LEU A 21 -16.22 22.94 0.43
C LEU A 21 -14.98 23.08 1.30
N ASP A 22 -15.01 22.57 2.54
CA ASP A 22 -13.91 22.66 3.50
C ASP A 22 -12.94 21.47 3.41
N PHE A 23 -13.27 20.40 2.62
CA PHE A 23 -12.42 19.24 2.47
C PHE A 23 -11.25 19.53 1.52
N ASP A 24 -10.05 19.71 2.07
CA ASP A 24 -8.81 19.85 1.29
C ASP A 24 -8.16 18.48 1.05
N LEU A 25 -8.39 17.92 -0.14
CA LEU A 25 -7.77 16.67 -0.57
C LEU A 25 -6.23 16.76 -0.59
N ALA A 26 -5.66 17.94 -0.87
CA ALA A 26 -4.21 18.12 -0.90
C ALA A 26 -3.59 18.08 0.49
N ALA A 27 -4.34 18.41 1.54
CA ALA A 27 -3.93 18.26 2.93
C ALA A 27 -4.25 16.87 3.51
N PHE A 28 -5.13 16.09 2.87
CA PHE A 28 -5.56 14.78 3.38
C PHE A 28 -4.44 13.75 3.34
N LEU A 29 -3.92 13.37 4.51
CA LEU A 29 -2.73 12.54 4.66
C LEU A 29 -2.80 11.20 3.92
N PRO A 30 -3.89 10.40 3.97
CA PRO A 30 -3.98 9.13 3.24
C PRO A 30 -3.80 9.30 1.73
N TYR A 31 -4.38 10.34 1.14
CA TYR A 31 -4.22 10.63 -0.28
C TYR A 31 -2.77 11.02 -0.62
N ARG A 32 -2.16 11.85 0.21
CA ARG A 32 -0.76 12.27 0.04
C ARG A 32 0.20 11.09 0.09
N LEU A 33 0.01 10.16 1.03
CA LEU A 33 0.82 8.94 1.14
C LEU A 33 0.65 8.05 -0.09
N ALA A 34 -0.59 7.80 -0.52
CA ALA A 34 -0.86 7.00 -1.72
C ALA A 34 -0.24 7.63 -2.98
N ALA A 35 -0.40 8.95 -3.15
CA ALA A 35 0.16 9.68 -4.28
C ALA A 35 1.70 9.67 -4.27
N ALA A 36 2.33 9.85 -3.10
CA ALA A 36 3.77 9.79 -2.94
C ALA A 36 4.30 8.39 -3.25
N ALA A 37 3.71 7.35 -2.69
CA ALA A 37 4.09 5.96 -2.95
C ALA A 37 3.98 5.60 -4.44
N ALA A 38 2.91 6.03 -5.10
CA ALA A 38 2.73 5.81 -6.54
C ALA A 38 3.78 6.53 -7.38
N ARG A 39 4.14 7.78 -7.04
CA ARG A 39 5.19 8.54 -7.73
C ARG A 39 6.56 7.91 -7.56
N ILE A 40 6.93 7.57 -6.32
CA ILE A 40 8.20 6.91 -6.01
C ILE A 40 8.32 5.59 -6.76
N SER A 41 7.28 4.75 -6.76
CA SER A 41 7.27 3.48 -7.47
C SER A 41 7.45 3.64 -8.98
N ARG A 42 6.84 4.67 -9.60
CA ARG A 42 7.02 4.95 -11.03
C ARG A 42 8.43 5.43 -11.33
N SER A 43 8.95 6.41 -10.56
CA SER A 43 10.31 6.93 -10.77
C SER A 43 11.37 5.85 -10.58
N PHE A 44 11.19 4.93 -9.64
CA PHE A 44 12.07 3.79 -9.51
C PHE A 44 11.94 2.83 -10.70
N ALA A 45 10.72 2.56 -11.18
CA ALA A 45 10.50 1.70 -12.34
C ALA A 45 11.17 2.24 -13.63
N GLU A 46 11.21 3.54 -13.80
CA GLU A 46 11.93 4.19 -14.93
C GLU A 46 13.43 3.86 -14.93
N ARG A 47 14.05 3.66 -13.75
CA ARG A 47 15.47 3.34 -13.62
C ARG A 47 15.83 1.91 -14.07
N TYR A 48 14.91 0.95 -13.93
CA TYR A 48 15.21 -0.46 -14.16
C TYR A 48 14.45 -1.10 -15.32
N ARG A 49 13.34 -0.48 -15.76
CA ARG A 49 12.45 -1.10 -16.77
C ARG A 49 13.14 -1.32 -18.11
N GLU A 50 13.90 -0.36 -18.59
CA GLU A 50 14.57 -0.43 -19.90
C GLU A 50 15.67 -1.50 -19.90
N GLU A 51 16.44 -1.59 -18.82
CA GLU A 51 17.55 -2.53 -18.74
C GLU A 51 17.11 -3.96 -18.43
N PHE A 52 16.14 -4.13 -17.54
CA PHE A 52 15.78 -5.44 -17.03
C PHE A 52 14.43 -5.98 -17.53
N GLY A 53 13.63 -5.18 -18.20
CA GLY A 53 12.29 -5.55 -18.68
C GLY A 53 11.28 -5.90 -17.59
N ILE A 54 11.54 -5.49 -16.34
CA ILE A 54 10.76 -5.85 -15.15
C ILE A 54 9.73 -4.74 -14.86
N SER A 55 8.49 -5.14 -14.61
CA SER A 55 7.41 -4.25 -14.17
C SER A 55 7.41 -4.05 -12.65
N ILE A 56 6.66 -3.03 -12.16
CA ILE A 56 6.51 -2.78 -10.72
C ILE A 56 5.99 -4.00 -9.96
N PRO A 57 4.93 -4.71 -10.39
CA PRO A 57 4.49 -5.93 -9.72
C PRO A 57 5.56 -7.04 -9.70
N GLU A 58 6.29 -7.23 -10.80
CA GLU A 58 7.36 -8.22 -10.89
C GLU A 58 8.53 -7.89 -9.96
N TRP A 59 8.94 -6.61 -9.90
CA TRP A 59 9.91 -6.14 -8.92
C TRP A 59 9.50 -6.46 -7.48
N ARG A 60 8.23 -6.15 -7.12
CA ARG A 60 7.73 -6.42 -5.76
C ARG A 60 7.76 -7.89 -5.42
N VAL A 61 7.38 -8.77 -6.35
CA VAL A 61 7.49 -10.24 -6.17
C VAL A 61 8.92 -10.66 -5.96
N LEU A 62 9.86 -10.23 -6.81
CA LEU A 62 11.28 -10.57 -6.71
C LEU A 62 11.90 -10.08 -5.40
N ALA A 63 11.63 -8.84 -5.01
CA ALA A 63 12.12 -8.26 -3.76
C ALA A 63 11.59 -9.02 -2.55
N HIS A 64 10.32 -9.40 -2.57
CA HIS A 64 9.70 -10.17 -1.49
C HIS A 64 10.31 -11.57 -1.37
N LEU A 65 10.49 -12.28 -2.50
CA LEU A 65 11.14 -13.59 -2.53
C LEU A 65 12.60 -13.54 -2.07
N ASN A 66 13.31 -12.44 -2.35
CA ASN A 66 14.66 -12.24 -1.85
C ASN A 66 14.71 -12.04 -0.33
N HIS A 67 13.70 -11.38 0.24
CA HIS A 67 13.63 -11.12 1.68
C HIS A 67 13.13 -12.33 2.47
N ALA A 68 12.07 -12.99 2.01
CA ALA A 68 11.37 -14.03 2.76
C ALA A 68 11.76 -15.46 2.36
N GLY A 69 12.49 -15.64 1.26
CA GLY A 69 12.74 -16.95 0.68
C GLY A 69 11.52 -17.53 -0.04
N PRO A 70 11.43 -18.86 -0.18
CA PRO A 70 10.30 -19.54 -0.80
C PRO A 70 9.01 -19.26 0.00
N VAL A 71 7.98 -18.74 -0.66
CA VAL A 71 6.68 -18.41 -0.02
C VAL A 71 5.52 -18.74 -0.95
N SER A 72 4.33 -18.90 -0.37
CA SER A 72 3.13 -19.11 -1.17
C SER A 72 2.71 -17.81 -1.90
N VAL A 73 1.97 -17.97 -3.00
CA VAL A 73 1.38 -16.80 -3.70
C VAL A 73 0.53 -15.95 -2.76
N ARG A 74 -0.19 -16.60 -1.84
CA ARG A 74 -1.02 -15.93 -0.83
C ARG A 74 -0.19 -15.06 0.13
N ASP A 75 0.99 -15.52 0.53
CA ASP A 75 1.88 -14.73 1.40
C ASP A 75 2.42 -13.50 0.67
N ILE A 76 2.70 -13.63 -0.65
CA ILE A 76 3.09 -12.48 -1.48
C ILE A 76 1.96 -11.46 -1.56
N GLU A 77 0.71 -11.91 -1.78
CA GLU A 77 -0.48 -11.06 -1.80
C GLU A 77 -0.62 -10.24 -0.51
N ALA A 78 -0.56 -10.92 0.63
CA ALA A 78 -0.75 -10.31 1.93
C ALA A 78 0.34 -9.29 2.29
N ARG A 79 1.60 -9.57 1.92
CA ARG A 79 2.75 -8.75 2.34
C ARG A 79 3.17 -7.68 1.32
N ALA A 80 2.89 -7.90 0.03
CA ALA A 80 3.25 -6.94 -1.02
C ALA A 80 2.18 -5.88 -1.24
N ASP A 81 1.08 -5.92 -0.50
CA ASP A 81 -0.09 -5.05 -0.67
C ASP A 81 -0.52 -4.95 -2.14
N MET A 82 -0.71 -6.12 -2.73
CA MET A 82 -1.11 -6.25 -4.13
C MET A 82 -2.33 -7.15 -4.28
N GLU A 83 -3.21 -6.78 -5.20
CA GLU A 83 -4.35 -7.61 -5.57
C GLU A 83 -3.88 -8.98 -6.11
N LYS A 84 -4.60 -10.03 -5.75
CA LYS A 84 -4.35 -11.42 -6.16
C LYS A 84 -4.08 -11.56 -7.66
N SER A 85 -4.89 -10.90 -8.47
CA SER A 85 -4.76 -10.94 -9.93
C SER A 85 -3.44 -10.35 -10.44
N LYS A 86 -2.93 -9.32 -9.77
CA LYS A 86 -1.64 -8.69 -10.10
C LYS A 86 -0.47 -9.58 -9.72
N VAL A 87 -0.52 -10.18 -8.51
CA VAL A 87 0.50 -11.12 -8.05
C VAL A 87 0.57 -12.33 -8.96
N SER A 88 -0.57 -12.97 -9.24
CA SER A 88 -0.64 -14.16 -10.09
C SER A 88 -0.05 -13.89 -11.49
N ARG A 89 -0.39 -12.75 -12.11
CA ARG A 89 0.16 -12.37 -13.42
C ARG A 89 1.66 -12.08 -13.37
N ALA A 90 2.13 -11.41 -12.32
CA ALA A 90 3.55 -11.13 -12.15
C ALA A 90 4.35 -12.44 -11.97
N VAL A 91 3.89 -13.33 -11.09
CA VAL A 91 4.51 -14.65 -10.90
C VAL A 91 4.54 -15.45 -12.20
N SER A 92 3.45 -15.50 -12.98
CA SER A 92 3.41 -16.24 -14.24
C SER A 92 4.38 -15.67 -15.27
N ARG A 93 4.55 -14.35 -15.36
CA ARG A 93 5.53 -13.71 -16.26
C ARG A 93 6.97 -14.00 -15.83
N LEU A 94 7.25 -13.90 -14.54
CA LEU A 94 8.57 -14.20 -13.99
C LEU A 94 8.94 -15.68 -14.16
N GLU A 95 7.95 -16.59 -14.04
CA GLU A 95 8.11 -18.01 -14.29
C GLU A 95 8.41 -18.27 -15.78
N ALA A 96 7.66 -17.67 -16.69
CA ALA A 96 7.89 -17.74 -18.13
C ALA A 96 9.26 -17.19 -18.55
N ALA A 97 9.75 -16.17 -17.85
CA ALA A 97 11.09 -15.61 -18.03
C ALA A 97 12.20 -16.43 -17.32
N GLY A 98 11.85 -17.47 -16.57
CA GLY A 98 12.80 -18.34 -15.88
C GLY A 98 13.40 -17.74 -14.61
N TYR A 99 12.87 -16.63 -14.07
CA TYR A 99 13.39 -15.98 -12.87
C TYR A 99 12.84 -16.55 -11.57
N VAL A 100 11.66 -17.14 -11.63
CA VAL A 100 11.08 -17.87 -10.50
C VAL A 100 10.62 -19.24 -10.94
N SER A 101 10.51 -20.17 -9.99
CA SER A 101 9.89 -21.48 -10.18
C SER A 101 8.80 -21.69 -9.14
N LYS A 102 7.78 -22.46 -9.52
CA LYS A 102 6.78 -23.00 -8.60
C LYS A 102 7.21 -24.39 -8.19
N GLY A 103 7.17 -24.65 -6.91
CA GLY A 103 7.50 -25.95 -6.33
C GLY A 103 6.50 -26.30 -5.23
N VAL A 104 6.67 -27.50 -4.71
CA VAL A 104 5.94 -27.95 -3.53
C VAL A 104 6.80 -27.58 -2.32
N ASN A 105 6.16 -27.11 -1.24
CA ASN A 105 6.86 -26.81 0.01
C ASN A 105 7.48 -28.10 0.58
N ASP A 106 8.74 -28.05 0.98
CA ASP A 106 9.45 -29.22 1.51
C ASP A 106 8.83 -29.75 2.81
N THR A 107 8.23 -28.86 3.60
CA THR A 107 7.64 -29.19 4.92
C THR A 107 6.16 -29.54 4.81
N ASP A 108 5.41 -28.86 3.93
CA ASP A 108 4.01 -29.17 3.64
C ASP A 108 3.79 -29.31 2.14
N LYS A 109 3.79 -30.55 1.67
CA LYS A 109 3.65 -30.91 0.25
C LYS A 109 2.30 -30.49 -0.38
N ARG A 110 1.36 -29.94 0.40
CA ARG A 110 0.08 -29.40 -0.09
C ARG A 110 0.18 -27.96 -0.52
N LEU A 111 1.25 -27.25 -0.11
CA LEU A 111 1.44 -25.84 -0.40
C LEU A 111 2.34 -25.65 -1.62
N LEU A 112 1.82 -24.97 -2.62
CA LEU A 112 2.61 -24.47 -3.74
C LEU A 112 3.37 -23.22 -3.31
N VAL A 113 4.67 -23.24 -3.44
CA VAL A 113 5.56 -22.11 -3.16
C VAL A 113 6.18 -21.58 -4.43
N VAL A 114 6.46 -20.30 -4.43
CA VAL A 114 7.25 -19.60 -5.44
C VAL A 114 8.62 -19.33 -4.87
N GLN A 115 9.66 -19.57 -5.64
CA GLN A 115 11.04 -19.35 -5.25
C GLN A 115 11.88 -18.77 -6.39
N LEU A 116 12.95 -18.06 -6.05
CA LEU A 116 13.90 -17.55 -7.02
C LEU A 116 14.71 -18.71 -7.63
N THR A 117 14.87 -18.69 -8.94
CA THR A 117 15.87 -19.50 -9.64
C THR A 117 17.26 -18.87 -9.53
N ASP A 118 18.30 -19.56 -10.02
CA ASP A 118 19.63 -18.96 -10.13
C ASP A 118 19.65 -17.76 -11.07
N ALA A 119 18.87 -17.80 -12.15
CA ALA A 119 18.69 -16.69 -13.07
C ALA A 119 18.00 -15.52 -12.36
N GLY A 120 16.97 -15.76 -11.54
CA GLY A 120 16.30 -14.74 -10.72
C GLY A 120 17.23 -14.10 -9.70
N ARG A 121 18.07 -14.90 -9.04
CA ARG A 121 19.11 -14.40 -8.13
C ARG A 121 20.17 -13.57 -8.88
N ALA A 122 20.58 -13.99 -10.06
CA ALA A 122 21.52 -13.24 -10.89
C ALA A 122 20.94 -11.89 -11.34
N LEU A 123 19.66 -11.88 -11.76
CA LEU A 123 18.93 -10.65 -12.08
C LEU A 123 18.90 -9.69 -10.87
N LEU A 124 18.55 -10.18 -9.70
CA LEU A 124 18.47 -9.35 -8.48
C LEU A 124 19.85 -8.78 -8.09
N ARG A 125 20.94 -9.53 -8.22
CA ARG A 125 22.30 -9.00 -7.95
C ARG A 125 22.63 -7.77 -8.80
N ARG A 126 22.08 -7.67 -10.01
CA ARG A 126 22.25 -6.51 -10.89
C ARG A 126 21.26 -5.39 -10.55
N LEU A 127 20.05 -5.73 -10.18
CA LEU A 127 18.96 -4.76 -9.93
C LEU A 127 19.05 -4.13 -8.55
N LEU A 128 19.50 -4.85 -7.52
CA LEU A 128 19.61 -4.33 -6.16
C LEU A 128 20.52 -3.09 -6.04
N PRO A 129 21.68 -3.00 -6.71
CA PRO A 129 22.47 -1.76 -6.72
C PRO A 129 21.69 -0.55 -7.23
N VAL A 130 20.85 -0.71 -8.26
CA VAL A 130 19.98 0.37 -8.78
C VAL A 130 18.96 0.80 -7.72
N ALA A 131 18.39 -0.16 -6.99
CA ALA A 131 17.44 0.11 -5.90
C ALA A 131 18.12 0.86 -4.75
N MET A 132 19.32 0.44 -4.35
CA MET A 132 20.09 1.07 -3.27
C MET A 132 20.52 2.48 -3.63
N GLN A 133 20.95 2.71 -4.88
CA GLN A 133 21.26 4.04 -5.36
C GLN A 133 20.02 4.94 -5.36
N PHE A 134 18.88 4.47 -5.85
CA PHE A 134 17.63 5.21 -5.83
C PHE A 134 17.22 5.60 -4.42
N GLN A 135 17.34 4.68 -3.46
CA GLN A 135 17.08 4.95 -2.05
C GLN A 135 17.99 6.02 -1.49
N ALA A 136 19.30 5.93 -1.76
CA ALA A 136 20.27 6.93 -1.30
C ALA A 136 19.98 8.33 -1.84
N GLU A 137 19.62 8.45 -3.12
CA GLU A 137 19.20 9.71 -3.74
C GLU A 137 17.92 10.26 -3.08
N MET A 138 16.95 9.40 -2.80
CA MET A 138 15.70 9.78 -2.13
C MET A 138 15.96 10.28 -0.71
N LEU A 139 16.78 9.57 0.07
CA LEU A 139 17.14 9.97 1.44
C LEU A 139 17.91 11.30 1.44
N SER A 140 18.85 11.48 0.50
CA SER A 140 19.57 12.75 0.33
C SER A 140 18.63 13.92 0.04
N ARG A 141 17.58 13.72 -0.78
CA ARG A 141 16.58 14.76 -1.09
C ARG A 141 15.67 15.08 0.10
N LEU A 142 15.39 14.11 0.94
CA LEU A 142 14.61 14.31 2.16
C LEU A 142 15.43 15.03 3.24
N GLY A 143 16.76 14.84 3.24
CA GLY A 143 17.64 15.45 4.24
C GLY A 143 17.18 15.15 5.67
N PRO A 144 17.09 16.18 6.53
CA PRO A 144 16.68 15.98 7.93
C PRO A 144 15.26 15.41 8.12
N ALA A 145 14.38 15.51 7.10
CA ALA A 145 13.03 14.95 7.19
C ALA A 145 12.99 13.42 7.02
N ALA A 146 14.09 12.78 6.61
CA ALA A 146 14.12 11.33 6.37
C ALA A 146 13.82 10.51 7.62
N GLU A 147 14.42 10.88 8.75
CA GLU A 147 14.21 10.17 10.04
C GLU A 147 12.76 10.29 10.52
N GLY A 148 12.16 11.47 10.41
CA GLY A 148 10.77 11.68 10.78
C GLY A 148 9.79 10.90 9.89
N LEU A 149 10.10 10.81 8.59
CA LEU A 149 9.32 10.00 7.65
C LEU A 149 9.43 8.50 7.97
N ASP A 150 10.63 8.00 8.23
CA ASP A 150 10.87 6.59 8.57
C ASP A 150 10.13 6.20 9.85
N ALA A 151 10.25 7.02 10.90
CA ALA A 151 9.52 6.81 12.16
C ALA A 151 7.99 6.81 11.95
N GLY A 152 7.47 7.76 11.16
CA GLY A 152 6.05 7.80 10.83
C GLY A 152 5.56 6.58 10.06
N LEU A 153 6.33 6.12 9.08
CA LEU A 153 6.03 4.89 8.32
C LEU A 153 6.08 3.66 9.22
N ALA A 154 7.07 3.57 10.13
CA ALA A 154 7.16 2.46 11.08
C ALA A 154 5.91 2.37 11.97
N LEU A 155 5.40 3.50 12.48
CA LEU A 155 4.17 3.54 13.26
C LEU A 155 2.93 3.10 12.45
N LEU A 156 2.82 3.56 11.19
CA LEU A 156 1.69 3.20 10.33
C LEU A 156 1.70 1.72 9.93
N LEU A 157 2.89 1.13 9.76
CA LEU A 157 3.06 -0.27 9.37
C LEU A 157 2.99 -1.24 10.55
N ALA A 158 3.32 -0.80 11.78
CA ALA A 158 3.24 -1.61 13.00
C ALA A 158 1.82 -1.71 13.57
N GLY A 159 0.92 -0.78 13.23
CA GLY A 159 -0.47 -0.83 13.66
C GLY A 159 -1.25 -1.88 12.88
N ASP A 160 -1.98 -2.74 13.56
CA ASP A 160 -3.12 -3.48 12.98
C ASP A 160 -4.10 -2.43 12.49
N GLY A 161 -4.03 -2.07 11.23
CA GLY A 161 -4.75 -1.04 10.52
C GLY A 161 -5.69 -0.17 11.36
N ILE A 162 -5.95 1.04 10.97
CA ILE A 162 -7.01 1.87 11.59
C ILE A 162 -8.31 1.07 11.48
N THR A 163 -8.52 0.12 12.40
CA THR A 163 -9.72 -0.69 12.47
C THR A 163 -10.83 0.28 12.87
N HIS A 164 -11.76 0.48 11.97
CA HIS A 164 -13.05 1.05 12.34
C HIS A 164 -13.67 0.12 13.38
N ASP A 165 -13.64 0.52 14.63
CA ASP A 165 -14.61 0.06 15.61
C ASP A 165 -15.99 0.62 15.16
N THR A 166 -16.61 -0.09 14.22
CA THR A 166 -18.01 0.10 13.93
C THR A 166 -18.77 -0.53 15.10
N GLY A 167 -18.88 0.23 16.19
CA GLY A 167 -19.81 -0.04 17.28
C GLY A 167 -21.25 -0.05 16.75
N ALA A 168 -21.60 -1.11 16.03
CA ALA A 168 -22.99 -1.42 15.73
C ALA A 168 -23.63 -1.87 17.05
N PRO A 169 -24.69 -1.17 17.55
CA PRO A 169 -25.39 -1.64 18.73
C PRO A 169 -26.01 -3.00 18.43
N HIS A 170 -25.59 -3.99 19.18
CA HIS A 170 -26.20 -5.32 19.24
C HIS A 170 -27.70 -5.14 19.57
N ARG A 171 -28.56 -5.25 18.56
CA ARG A 171 -30.00 -5.37 18.80
C ARG A 171 -30.22 -6.74 19.45
N GLY A 172 -30.46 -6.67 20.76
CA GLY A 172 -30.80 -7.80 21.56
C GLY A 172 -32.01 -8.55 21.00
N ASP A 173 -31.88 -9.86 20.98
CA ASP A 173 -32.93 -10.83 20.81
C ASP A 173 -34.06 -10.61 21.82
N ALA A 174 -35.19 -10.12 21.35
CA ALA A 174 -36.45 -10.27 22.05
C ALA A 174 -37.16 -11.48 21.48
N LYS A 175 -36.80 -12.67 21.96
CA LYS A 175 -37.70 -13.82 21.91
C LYS A 175 -38.74 -13.63 23.00
N GLN A 176 -39.95 -13.37 22.62
CA GLN A 176 -41.14 -13.73 23.41
C GLN A 176 -42.03 -14.58 22.53
N GLY A 177 -42.34 -15.68 23.06
CA GLY A 177 -43.11 -16.78 22.83
C GLY A 177 -44.61 -16.49 22.62
N PHE A 178 -45.16 -17.29 21.76
CA PHE A 178 -46.39 -18.07 21.94
C PHE A 178 -46.34 -19.17 20.88
#